data_4fa8e1b21645f442192fdb3c143ef8fa
#
_entry.id   4fa8e1b21645f442192fdb3c143ef8fa
#
_cell.length_a   1.000
_cell.length_b   1.000
_cell.length_c   1.000
_cell.angle_alpha   90.00
_cell.angle_beta   90.00
_cell.angle_gamma   90.00
#
_symmetry.space_group_name_H-M   'P 1'
#
loop_
_entity.id
_entity.type
_entity.pdbx_description
1 polymer ?
#
loop_
_entity_poly.entity_id
_entity_poly.type
_entity_poly.pdbx_seq_one_letter_code
_entity_poly.pdbx_strand_id
1 'polypeptide(L)'
;MDDDSSAYQFCPRCGGALERRQLKPTEPLRPVCARCGFIFYLDPKVAVGTIICTASNRLVLVKRAIDPGYGKWVFPGGYVDRGEPLTIAAVREAREECGLDVRLDGLVNLYSYPGRAPVIVVYAATAVGGVLRADDECLETAEFAPDGLPWEDLAFRSTQDGLRD
;
A
#
# COMPACT_ATOMS: atom_id res chain seq x y z
N MET A 1 -13.03 -10.98 -12.08
CA MET A 1 -12.29 -9.72 -12.32
C MET A 1 -13.31 -8.62 -12.07
N ASP A 2 -13.43 -8.22 -10.81
CA ASP A 2 -14.34 -7.13 -10.45
C ASP A 2 -13.72 -5.84 -10.99
N ASP A 3 -14.29 -5.37 -12.09
CA ASP A 3 -13.92 -4.12 -12.73
C ASP A 3 -14.43 -2.98 -11.83
N ASP A 4 -13.55 -2.45 -11.01
CA ASP A 4 -13.80 -1.34 -10.06
C ASP A 4 -14.39 -0.09 -10.75
N SER A 5 -14.36 -0.06 -12.09
CA SER A 5 -14.98 1.01 -12.90
C SER A 5 -16.51 1.05 -12.77
N SER A 6 -17.16 -0.03 -12.31
CA SER A 6 -18.61 -0.06 -12.07
C SER A 6 -19.00 0.66 -10.78
N ALA A 7 -18.05 0.91 -9.87
CA ALA A 7 -18.30 1.63 -8.62
C ALA A 7 -18.56 3.13 -8.81
N TYR A 8 -18.13 3.70 -9.95
CA TYR A 8 -18.29 5.13 -10.24
C TYR A 8 -19.43 5.38 -11.20
N GLN A 9 -20.50 5.97 -10.71
CA GLN A 9 -21.70 6.26 -11.51
C GLN A 9 -21.77 7.72 -12.00
N PHE A 10 -21.09 8.64 -11.30
CA PHE A 10 -21.15 10.06 -11.57
C PHE A 10 -19.78 10.67 -11.84
N CYS A 11 -19.75 11.63 -12.76
CA CYS A 11 -18.56 12.36 -13.14
C CYS A 11 -18.06 13.24 -12.00
N PRO A 12 -16.79 13.10 -11.56
CA PRO A 12 -16.23 13.93 -10.48
C PRO A 12 -16.08 15.40 -10.88
N ARG A 13 -16.16 15.74 -12.18
CA ARG A 13 -16.01 17.11 -12.67
C ARG A 13 -17.34 17.88 -12.72
N CYS A 14 -18.46 17.22 -13.08
CA CYS A 14 -19.72 17.93 -13.32
C CYS A 14 -20.96 17.23 -12.76
N GLY A 15 -20.83 16.07 -12.10
CA GLY A 15 -21.94 15.29 -11.57
C GLY A 15 -22.83 14.61 -12.63
N GLY A 16 -22.46 14.65 -13.93
CA GLY A 16 -23.19 13.94 -14.99
C GLY A 16 -22.95 12.44 -14.93
N ALA A 17 -23.85 11.62 -15.49
CA ALA A 17 -23.70 10.17 -15.53
C ALA A 17 -22.43 9.75 -16.29
N LEU A 18 -21.74 8.73 -15.78
CA LEU A 18 -20.62 8.06 -16.45
C LEU A 18 -21.16 6.86 -17.23
N GLU A 19 -20.78 6.77 -18.49
CA GLU A 19 -21.09 5.66 -19.39
C GLU A 19 -19.79 4.95 -19.78
N ARG A 20 -19.83 3.62 -19.91
CA ARG A 20 -18.68 2.84 -20.38
C ARG A 20 -18.58 2.93 -21.89
N ARG A 21 -17.49 3.52 -22.37
CA ARG A 21 -17.22 3.68 -23.80
C ARG A 21 -15.85 3.12 -24.17
N GLN A 22 -15.78 2.47 -25.33
CA GLN A 22 -14.52 2.12 -25.95
C GLN A 22 -14.02 3.31 -26.76
N LEU A 23 -12.89 3.87 -26.40
CA LEU A 23 -12.32 5.03 -27.07
C LEU A 23 -11.49 4.63 -28.31
N LYS A 24 -10.82 3.49 -28.21
CA LYS A 24 -10.09 2.86 -29.33
C LYS A 24 -10.29 1.34 -29.30
N PRO A 25 -10.24 0.65 -30.44
CA PRO A 25 -10.46 -0.80 -30.52
C PRO A 25 -9.54 -1.63 -29.63
N THR A 26 -8.32 -1.14 -29.36
CA THR A 26 -7.29 -1.83 -28.56
C THR A 26 -7.28 -1.45 -27.07
N GLU A 27 -8.12 -0.48 -26.66
CA GLU A 27 -8.18 -0.01 -25.29
C GLU A 27 -9.36 -0.65 -24.53
N PRO A 28 -9.25 -0.77 -23.21
CA PRO A 28 -10.38 -1.20 -22.38
C PRO A 28 -11.50 -0.14 -22.38
N LEU A 29 -12.71 -0.57 -22.02
CA LEU A 29 -13.81 0.34 -21.78
C LEU A 29 -13.45 1.33 -20.67
N ARG A 30 -13.74 2.61 -20.89
CA ARG A 30 -13.47 3.68 -19.92
C ARG A 30 -14.75 4.38 -19.52
N PRO A 31 -14.88 4.83 -18.25
CA PRO A 31 -15.99 5.71 -17.85
C PRO A 31 -15.83 7.07 -18.53
N VAL A 32 -16.83 7.47 -19.31
CA VAL A 32 -16.90 8.76 -20.02
C VAL A 32 -18.16 9.48 -19.61
N CYS A 33 -18.04 10.74 -19.24
CA CYS A 33 -19.19 11.54 -18.86
C CYS A 33 -20.11 11.86 -20.05
N ALA A 34 -21.38 11.48 -19.96
CA ALA A 34 -22.38 11.78 -20.97
C ALA A 34 -22.64 13.29 -21.15
N ARG A 35 -22.41 14.11 -20.09
CA ARG A 35 -22.68 15.56 -20.11
C ARG A 35 -21.49 16.37 -20.62
N CYS A 36 -20.29 16.15 -20.08
CA CYS A 36 -19.12 17.02 -20.37
C CYS A 36 -17.99 16.35 -21.14
N GLY A 37 -18.13 15.07 -21.49
CA GLY A 37 -17.13 14.32 -22.25
C GLY A 37 -15.86 13.97 -21.43
N PHE A 38 -15.82 14.27 -20.13
CA PHE A 38 -14.67 13.94 -19.28
C PHE A 38 -14.44 12.43 -19.27
N ILE A 39 -13.21 12.01 -19.59
CA ILE A 39 -12.79 10.62 -19.51
C ILE A 39 -12.22 10.41 -18.11
N PHE A 40 -12.83 9.50 -17.35
CA PHE A 40 -12.37 9.19 -16.01
C PHE A 40 -11.41 7.99 -16.08
N TYR A 41 -10.12 8.27 -15.92
CA TYR A 41 -9.09 7.25 -15.77
C TYR A 41 -9.05 6.79 -14.33
N LEU A 42 -9.17 5.49 -14.14
CA LEU A 42 -8.96 4.84 -12.84
C LEU A 42 -7.48 4.51 -12.75
N ASP A 43 -6.78 5.30 -11.97
CA ASP A 43 -5.36 5.10 -11.73
C ASP A 43 -5.13 3.98 -10.71
N PRO A 44 -4.07 3.17 -10.85
CA PRO A 44 -3.69 2.24 -9.79
C PRO A 44 -3.34 3.03 -8.52
N LYS A 45 -3.77 2.54 -7.36
CA LYS A 45 -3.35 3.11 -6.09
C LYS A 45 -1.88 2.78 -5.85
N VAL A 46 -1.09 3.76 -5.45
CA VAL A 46 0.29 3.54 -5.05
C VAL A 46 0.35 3.44 -3.54
N ALA A 47 0.97 2.38 -3.05
CA ALA A 47 1.27 2.19 -1.64
C ALA A 47 2.78 2.03 -1.45
N VAL A 48 3.27 2.40 -0.29
CA VAL A 48 4.64 2.14 0.13
C VAL A 48 4.65 1.15 1.28
N GLY A 49 5.74 0.40 1.40
CA GLY A 49 6.00 -0.45 2.55
C GLY A 49 7.47 -0.35 2.96
N THR A 50 7.75 -0.61 4.23
CA THR A 50 9.09 -0.44 4.79
C THR A 50 9.48 -1.68 5.59
N ILE A 51 10.48 -2.42 5.09
CA ILE A 51 11.09 -3.54 5.83
C ILE A 51 12.15 -2.94 6.74
N ILE A 52 11.81 -2.79 8.02
CA ILE A 52 12.63 -2.09 9.00
C ILE A 52 13.46 -3.12 9.76
N CYS A 53 14.79 -2.95 9.70
CA CYS A 53 15.74 -3.71 10.52
C CYS A 53 16.15 -2.88 11.74
N THR A 54 16.08 -3.49 12.93
CA THR A 54 16.52 -2.86 14.18
C THR A 54 18.02 -3.13 14.44
N ALA A 55 18.60 -2.41 15.41
CA ALA A 55 20.00 -2.61 15.82
C ALA A 55 20.29 -4.04 16.31
N SER A 56 19.26 -4.77 16.76
CA SER A 56 19.35 -6.17 17.17
C SER A 56 19.18 -7.16 16.00
N ASN A 57 19.22 -6.69 14.76
CA ASN A 57 18.99 -7.48 13.54
C ASN A 57 17.64 -8.21 13.54
N ARG A 58 16.61 -7.53 13.99
CA ARG A 58 15.23 -8.02 13.97
C ARG A 58 14.39 -7.18 13.02
N LEU A 59 13.35 -7.79 12.45
CA LEU A 59 12.44 -7.14 11.52
C LEU A 59 11.17 -6.69 12.26
N VAL A 60 10.73 -5.46 12.00
CA VAL A 60 9.53 -4.90 12.61
C VAL A 60 8.31 -5.22 11.75
N LEU A 61 7.29 -5.81 12.37
CA LEU A 61 5.98 -5.97 11.76
C LEU A 61 4.92 -5.31 12.65
N VAL A 62 3.83 -4.92 12.01
CA VAL A 62 2.61 -4.38 12.63
C VAL A 62 1.46 -5.35 12.40
N LYS A 63 0.58 -5.49 13.38
CA LYS A 63 -0.60 -6.34 13.32
C LYS A 63 -1.82 -5.48 13.05
N ARG A 64 -2.45 -5.69 11.92
CA ARG A 64 -3.52 -4.83 11.41
C ARG A 64 -4.76 -4.80 12.30
N ALA A 65 -5.27 -3.59 12.59
CA ALA A 65 -6.56 -3.37 13.24
C ALA A 65 -7.72 -3.13 12.27
N ILE A 66 -7.43 -3.12 10.94
CA ILE A 66 -8.40 -2.79 9.89
C ILE A 66 -8.44 -3.87 8.78
N ASP A 67 -9.60 -3.98 8.11
CA ASP A 67 -9.72 -4.81 6.91
C ASP A 67 -9.17 -4.11 5.64
N PRO A 68 -8.70 -4.88 4.67
CA PRO A 68 -8.53 -6.34 4.67
C PRO A 68 -7.33 -6.78 5.52
N GLY A 69 -7.40 -7.99 6.05
CA GLY A 69 -6.29 -8.59 6.80
C GLY A 69 -6.28 -8.24 8.29
N TYR A 70 -7.42 -7.93 8.90
CA TYR A 70 -7.54 -7.74 10.34
C TYR A 70 -6.90 -8.88 11.13
N GLY A 71 -6.09 -8.54 12.15
CA GLY A 71 -5.38 -9.48 13.01
C GLY A 71 -4.18 -10.18 12.36
N LYS A 72 -3.81 -9.82 11.12
CA LYS A 72 -2.64 -10.36 10.41
C LYS A 72 -1.47 -9.39 10.45
N TRP A 73 -0.26 -9.93 10.28
CA TRP A 73 0.98 -9.17 10.29
C TRP A 73 1.34 -8.64 8.91
N VAL A 74 1.94 -7.45 8.89
CA VAL A 74 2.44 -6.78 7.68
C VAL A 74 3.66 -5.92 8.07
N PHE A 75 4.56 -5.62 7.14
CA PHE A 75 5.52 -4.55 7.36
C PHE A 75 4.80 -3.19 7.36
N PRO A 76 5.28 -2.17 8.11
CA PRO A 76 4.67 -0.84 8.12
C PRO A 76 4.53 -0.26 6.71
N GLY A 77 3.39 0.38 6.42
CA GLY A 77 3.16 0.99 5.12
C GLY A 77 1.70 1.23 4.79
N GLY A 78 1.47 2.21 3.93
CA GLY A 78 0.15 2.65 3.52
C GLY A 78 0.13 3.33 2.18
N TYR A 79 -0.97 4.01 1.88
CA TYR A 79 -1.15 4.71 0.62
C TYR A 79 -0.37 6.02 0.58
N VAL A 80 0.15 6.31 -0.62
CA VAL A 80 0.87 7.55 -0.90
C VAL A 80 -0.13 8.65 -1.23
N ASP A 81 0.00 9.80 -0.60
CA ASP A 81 -0.83 10.96 -0.87
C ASP A 81 -0.49 11.59 -2.22
N ARG A 82 -1.48 12.25 -2.85
CA ARG A 82 -1.27 12.91 -4.12
C ARG A 82 -0.22 14.02 -4.00
N GLY A 83 0.88 13.88 -4.74
CA GLY A 83 2.00 14.82 -4.73
C GLY A 83 3.04 14.55 -3.64
N GLU A 84 2.85 13.54 -2.81
CA GLU A 84 3.82 13.11 -1.82
C GLU A 84 4.92 12.26 -2.48
N PRO A 85 6.22 12.54 -2.23
CA PRO A 85 7.30 11.65 -2.67
C PRO A 85 7.24 10.29 -1.97
N LEU A 86 7.47 9.20 -2.71
CA LEU A 86 7.40 7.83 -2.17
C LEU A 86 8.29 7.60 -0.94
N THR A 87 9.49 8.19 -0.94
CA THR A 87 10.43 8.07 0.18
C THR A 87 9.94 8.80 1.43
N ILE A 88 9.21 9.90 1.26
CA ILE A 88 8.60 10.64 2.38
C ILE A 88 7.43 9.84 2.93
N ALA A 89 6.55 9.31 2.06
CA ALA A 89 5.46 8.43 2.47
C ALA A 89 5.96 7.23 3.28
N ALA A 90 7.02 6.56 2.80
CA ALA A 90 7.60 5.40 3.49
C ALA A 90 8.08 5.71 4.91
N VAL A 91 8.74 6.86 5.10
CA VAL A 91 9.20 7.32 6.43
C VAL A 91 8.02 7.73 7.31
N ARG A 92 7.03 8.43 6.74
CA ARG A 92 5.81 8.86 7.45
C ARG A 92 5.03 7.64 7.98
N GLU A 93 4.75 6.66 7.11
CA GLU A 93 4.01 5.44 7.48
C GLU A 93 4.74 4.64 8.57
N ALA A 94 6.06 4.49 8.47
CA ALA A 94 6.84 3.85 9.52
C ALA A 94 6.71 4.59 10.88
N ARG A 95 6.71 5.94 10.84
CA ARG A 95 6.56 6.74 12.06
C ARG A 95 5.14 6.66 12.64
N GLU A 96 4.12 6.67 11.78
CA GLU A 96 2.72 6.61 12.16
C GLU A 96 2.38 5.23 12.73
N GLU A 97 2.60 4.15 11.98
CA GLU A 97 2.14 2.81 12.35
C GLU A 97 2.98 2.12 13.43
N CYS A 98 4.29 2.39 13.49
CA CYS A 98 5.13 1.70 14.48
C CYS A 98 5.97 2.63 15.39
N GLY A 99 5.87 3.95 15.24
CA GLY A 99 6.53 4.94 16.10
C GLY A 99 8.05 5.08 15.92
N LEU A 100 8.62 4.42 14.92
CA LEU A 100 10.05 4.43 14.68
C LEU A 100 10.47 5.54 13.70
N ASP A 101 11.61 6.16 13.97
CA ASP A 101 12.35 6.96 13.01
C ASP A 101 13.24 6.04 12.18
N VAL A 102 13.11 6.11 10.87
CA VAL A 102 13.83 5.21 9.97
C VAL A 102 14.67 5.98 8.96
N ARG A 103 15.80 5.39 8.60
CA ARG A 103 16.59 5.76 7.44
C ARG A 103 16.34 4.73 6.35
N LEU A 104 15.90 5.17 5.17
CA LEU A 104 15.77 4.27 4.02
C LEU A 104 17.17 3.91 3.49
N ASP A 105 17.40 2.63 3.29
CA ASP A 105 18.68 2.09 2.81
C ASP A 105 18.64 1.80 1.30
N GLY A 106 17.44 1.55 0.73
CA GLY A 106 17.26 1.33 -0.68
C GLY A 106 15.89 0.76 -1.03
N LEU A 107 15.63 0.69 -2.33
CA LEU A 107 14.46 0.00 -2.86
C LEU A 107 14.70 -1.51 -2.81
N VAL A 108 13.75 -2.23 -2.21
CA VAL A 108 13.71 -3.70 -2.28
C VAL A 108 13.12 -4.12 -3.62
N ASN A 109 11.85 -3.81 -3.83
CA ASN A 109 11.17 -4.18 -5.09
C ASN A 109 9.84 -3.43 -5.25
N LEU A 110 9.19 -3.63 -6.42
CA LEU A 110 7.82 -3.21 -6.72
C LEU A 110 6.95 -4.44 -6.90
N TYR A 111 5.80 -4.46 -6.25
CA TYR A 111 4.85 -5.57 -6.33
C TYR A 111 3.52 -5.10 -6.93
N SER A 112 3.08 -5.81 -7.95
CA SER A 112 1.73 -5.66 -8.51
C SER A 112 1.20 -7.03 -8.91
N TYR A 113 -0.10 -7.24 -8.73
CA TYR A 113 -0.70 -8.55 -8.93
C TYR A 113 -1.91 -8.44 -9.85
N PRO A 114 -2.14 -9.43 -10.74
CA PRO A 114 -3.30 -9.43 -11.62
C PRO A 114 -4.61 -9.29 -10.84
N GLY A 115 -5.47 -8.38 -11.28
CA GLY A 115 -6.77 -8.12 -10.66
C GLY A 115 -6.72 -7.35 -9.33
N ARG A 116 -5.57 -6.78 -8.97
CA ARG A 116 -5.42 -5.90 -7.80
C ARG A 116 -5.08 -4.49 -8.24
N ALA A 117 -5.72 -3.51 -7.59
CA ALA A 117 -5.50 -2.09 -7.89
C ALA A 117 -4.15 -1.55 -7.35
N PRO A 118 -3.65 -1.94 -6.17
CA PRO A 118 -2.43 -1.37 -5.63
C PRO A 118 -1.17 -1.82 -6.38
N VAL A 119 -0.24 -0.85 -6.56
CA VAL A 119 1.19 -1.07 -6.81
C VAL A 119 1.90 -0.74 -5.51
N ILE A 120 2.65 -1.69 -4.96
CA ILE A 120 3.33 -1.56 -3.67
C ILE A 120 4.82 -1.39 -3.92
N VAL A 121 5.39 -0.28 -3.44
CA VAL A 121 6.81 0.05 -3.51
C VAL A 121 7.43 -0.22 -2.14
N VAL A 122 8.33 -1.20 -2.05
CA VAL A 122 8.90 -1.62 -0.76
C VAL A 122 10.35 -1.16 -0.63
N TYR A 123 10.64 -0.51 0.49
CA TYR A 123 11.97 -0.04 0.86
C TYR A 123 12.55 -0.87 2.01
N ALA A 124 13.85 -1.14 1.95
CA ALA A 124 14.63 -1.54 3.11
C ALA A 124 14.96 -0.30 3.94
N ALA A 125 14.92 -0.43 5.26
CA ALA A 125 15.23 0.65 6.18
C ALA A 125 15.89 0.16 7.47
N THR A 126 16.67 1.04 8.09
CA THR A 126 17.26 0.86 9.42
C THR A 126 16.53 1.76 10.41
N ALA A 127 16.11 1.21 11.55
CA ALA A 127 15.60 2.00 12.67
C ALA A 127 16.75 2.84 13.26
N VAL A 128 16.55 4.18 13.30
CA VAL A 128 17.56 5.12 13.79
C VAL A 128 17.11 5.89 15.04
N GLY A 129 15.84 5.70 15.44
CA GLY A 129 15.28 6.36 16.63
C GLY A 129 13.81 6.02 16.81
N GLY A 130 13.14 6.76 17.69
CA GLY A 130 11.75 6.51 18.03
C GLY A 130 11.56 5.46 19.11
N VAL A 131 10.31 5.12 19.39
CA VAL A 131 9.93 4.08 20.35
C VAL A 131 8.87 3.21 19.68
N LEU A 132 9.12 1.91 19.62
CA LEU A 132 8.20 0.94 19.03
C LEU A 132 6.85 0.98 19.77
N ARG A 133 5.80 1.34 19.06
CA ARG A 133 4.43 1.45 19.59
C ARG A 133 3.43 1.30 18.45
N ALA A 134 2.32 0.62 18.72
CA ALA A 134 1.19 0.58 17.80
C ALA A 134 0.43 1.93 17.82
N ASP A 135 -0.17 2.28 16.69
CA ASP A 135 -1.14 3.36 16.56
C ASP A 135 -2.58 2.83 16.56
N ASP A 136 -3.55 3.68 16.15
CA ASP A 136 -4.97 3.32 16.13
C ASP A 136 -5.34 2.33 15.01
N GLU A 137 -4.51 2.19 13.96
CA GLU A 137 -4.70 1.25 12.85
C GLU A 137 -4.02 -0.10 13.10
N CYS A 138 -3.25 -0.21 14.19
CA CYS A 138 -2.47 -1.38 14.56
C CYS A 138 -2.87 -1.95 15.93
N LEU A 139 -3.17 -3.26 15.99
CA LEU A 139 -3.43 -3.97 17.25
C LEU A 139 -2.15 -4.15 18.08
N GLU A 140 -1.02 -4.32 17.39
CA GLU A 140 0.25 -4.71 18.00
C GLU A 140 1.40 -4.37 17.05
N THR A 141 2.57 -4.05 17.61
CA THR A 141 3.85 -3.99 16.90
C THR A 141 4.83 -4.93 17.56
N ALA A 142 5.61 -5.66 16.76
CA ALA A 142 6.59 -6.60 17.30
C ALA A 142 7.85 -6.70 16.43
N GLU A 143 8.95 -7.09 17.07
CA GLU A 143 10.20 -7.42 16.42
C GLU A 143 10.33 -8.94 16.27
N PHE A 144 10.62 -9.40 15.06
CA PHE A 144 10.80 -10.81 14.73
C PHE A 144 12.26 -11.09 14.33
N ALA A 145 12.80 -12.19 14.78
CA ALA A 145 14.04 -12.72 14.18
C ALA A 145 13.75 -13.15 12.72
N PRO A 146 14.69 -13.05 11.79
CA PRO A 146 14.46 -13.43 10.38
C PRO A 146 13.99 -14.88 10.21
N ASP A 147 14.42 -15.80 11.06
CA ASP A 147 14.01 -17.20 11.09
C ASP A 147 12.72 -17.45 11.89
N GLY A 148 12.22 -16.45 12.60
CA GLY A 148 10.99 -16.50 13.42
C GLY A 148 9.82 -15.70 12.86
N LEU A 149 9.82 -15.37 11.58
CA LEU A 149 8.74 -14.62 10.94
C LEU A 149 7.43 -15.43 10.91
N PRO A 150 6.27 -14.79 11.17
CA PRO A 150 4.97 -15.46 11.25
C PRO A 150 4.36 -15.66 9.84
N TRP A 151 4.98 -16.48 9.00
CA TRP A 151 4.66 -16.65 7.58
C TRP A 151 3.19 -16.98 7.30
N GLU A 152 2.57 -17.81 8.14
CA GLU A 152 1.15 -18.22 7.99
C GLU A 152 0.17 -17.12 8.39
N ASP A 153 0.67 -16.12 9.14
CA ASP A 153 -0.12 -15.00 9.65
C ASP A 153 0.17 -13.68 8.94
N LEU A 154 0.90 -13.71 7.82
CA LEU A 154 1.13 -12.51 7.01
C LEU A 154 -0.15 -12.14 6.23
N ALA A 155 -0.47 -10.83 6.21
CA ALA A 155 -1.71 -10.31 5.65
C ALA A 155 -1.80 -10.43 4.12
N PHE A 156 -0.68 -10.14 3.43
CA PHE A 156 -0.69 -9.97 1.99
C PHE A 156 0.44 -10.74 1.31
N ARG A 157 0.20 -11.12 0.05
CA ARG A 157 1.23 -11.70 -0.80
C ARG A 157 2.44 -10.77 -0.95
N SER A 158 2.23 -9.45 -1.09
CA SER A 158 3.31 -8.47 -1.16
C SER A 158 4.17 -8.42 0.09
N THR A 159 3.58 -8.70 1.28
CA THR A 159 4.36 -8.84 2.51
C THR A 159 5.23 -10.07 2.47
N GLN A 160 4.67 -11.20 2.03
CA GLN A 160 5.45 -12.45 1.90
C GLN A 160 6.56 -12.34 0.87
N ASP A 161 6.26 -11.77 -0.31
CA ASP A 161 7.24 -11.62 -1.39
C ASP A 161 8.35 -10.64 -0.98
N GLY A 162 8.01 -9.49 -0.37
CA GLY A 162 8.99 -8.50 0.07
C GLY A 162 9.90 -8.97 1.22
N LEU A 163 9.39 -9.81 2.13
CA LEU A 163 10.22 -10.39 3.19
C LEU A 163 11.12 -11.53 2.71
N ARG A 164 10.93 -12.02 1.47
CA ARG A 164 11.80 -13.04 0.84
C ARG A 164 12.89 -12.43 -0.03
N ASP A 165 12.65 -11.25 -0.63
CA ASP A 165 13.59 -10.52 -1.47
C ASP A 165 14.66 -9.80 -0.63
#